data_f1ddbbbd7bd70e28466efdb1371a96f9
#
_entry.id   f1ddbbbd7bd70e28466efdb1371a96f9
#
_cell.length_a   1.000
_cell.length_b   1.000
_cell.length_c   1.000
_cell.angle_alpha   90.00
_cell.angle_beta   90.00
_cell.angle_gamma   90.00
#
_symmetry.space_group_name_H-M   'P 1'
#
loop_
_entity.id
_entity.type
_entity.pdbx_description
1 polymer ?
#
loop_
_entity_poly.entity_id
_entity_poly.type
_entity_poly.pdbx_seq_one_letter_code
_entity_poly.pdbx_strand_id
1 'polypeptide(L)'
;MAQSRMPAIMSGEGGLSRYMDEIRKFPMLEPQEEFMLAKRFNEHQDTTAAHKLVTSHLRLVAKIAMGYRGYGLPIGEVISEGNVGLMQAVKKFEPERGFRLATYAMWWIKAAIQEYVLRSWSLVKMGTTANQKRLFFNLRKLKGRIRALDDGDLKPDQVEEIATKLNVSKEEVVSMNRRLSGDASLNAPIRASEGESGEWQDWLVDDHASQEETLIEQDEADSRRAMLKNAMGTLNDRERRIFEARRLAEDPVTLEELSTEFDISRERVRQI
;
A
#
# COMPACT_ATOMS: atom_id res chain seq x y z
N MET A 1 35.02 31.97 -4.92
CA MET A 1 33.65 31.97 -5.52
C MET A 1 32.75 31.18 -4.60
N ALA A 2 31.73 31.81 -4.03
CA ALA A 2 30.80 31.14 -3.11
C ALA A 2 30.06 30.07 -3.91
N GLN A 3 30.23 28.79 -3.52
CA GLN A 3 29.42 27.70 -4.04
C GLN A 3 27.96 28.02 -3.69
N SER A 4 27.14 28.31 -4.72
CA SER A 4 25.71 28.52 -4.55
C SER A 4 25.12 27.22 -4.00
N ARG A 5 24.80 27.18 -2.69
CA ARG A 5 24.14 26.04 -2.07
C ARG A 5 22.74 25.89 -2.67
N MET A 6 22.31 24.63 -2.94
CA MET A 6 20.93 24.37 -3.30
C MET A 6 19.99 24.95 -2.23
N PRO A 7 18.92 25.66 -2.64
CA PRO A 7 17.95 26.17 -1.68
C PRO A 7 17.27 24.99 -0.94
N ALA A 8 17.31 25.05 0.39
CA ALA A 8 16.66 24.04 1.22
C ALA A 8 15.21 24.45 1.50
N ILE A 9 14.31 23.48 1.43
CA ILE A 9 12.91 23.67 1.83
C ILE A 9 12.85 23.54 3.35
N MET A 10 12.65 24.67 4.03
CA MET A 10 12.41 24.67 5.48
C MET A 10 10.94 24.35 5.77
N SER A 11 10.70 23.56 6.81
CA SER A 11 9.34 23.26 7.28
C SER A 11 8.63 24.55 7.73
N GLY A 12 7.39 24.76 7.22
CA GLY A 12 6.55 25.91 7.52
C GLY A 12 6.23 26.78 6.29
N GLU A 13 5.15 27.57 6.38
CA GLU A 13 4.68 28.38 5.26
C GLU A 13 5.71 29.43 4.79
N GLY A 14 6.48 30.02 5.72
CA GLY A 14 7.56 30.95 5.40
C GLY A 14 8.73 30.31 4.65
N GLY A 15 9.02 29.03 4.91
CA GLY A 15 10.08 28.28 4.24
C GLY A 15 9.79 28.02 2.76
N LEU A 16 8.55 27.67 2.43
CA LEU A 16 8.13 27.44 1.05
C LEU A 16 8.18 28.72 0.21
N SER A 17 7.70 29.85 0.75
CA SER A 17 7.74 31.14 0.05
C SER A 17 9.17 31.55 -0.26
N ARG A 18 10.05 31.47 0.73
CA ARG A 18 11.49 31.74 0.57
C ARG A 18 12.12 30.83 -0.48
N TYR A 19 11.83 29.54 -0.45
CA TYR A 19 12.30 28.59 -1.47
C TYR A 19 11.85 29.00 -2.88
N MET A 20 10.56 29.39 -3.05
CA MET A 20 10.03 29.82 -4.34
C MET A 20 10.72 31.09 -4.86
N ASP A 21 11.07 32.01 -3.97
CA ASP A 21 11.81 33.23 -4.34
C ASP A 21 13.27 32.94 -4.69
N GLU A 22 13.89 31.99 -4.01
CA GLU A 22 15.27 31.57 -4.31
C GLU A 22 15.37 30.84 -5.66
N ILE A 23 14.45 29.91 -5.98
CA ILE A 23 14.50 29.19 -7.26
C ILE A 23 14.25 30.09 -8.47
N ARG A 24 13.57 31.24 -8.29
CA ARG A 24 13.35 32.23 -9.35
C ARG A 24 14.63 32.94 -9.77
N LYS A 25 15.64 33.02 -8.91
CA LYS A 25 16.91 33.70 -9.18
C LYS A 25 17.80 32.94 -10.17
N PHE A 26 17.59 31.61 -10.30
CA PHE A 26 18.38 30.81 -11.23
C PHE A 26 17.92 31.04 -12.68
N PRO A 27 18.86 31.40 -13.59
CA PRO A 27 18.53 31.59 -14.99
C PRO A 27 18.16 30.28 -15.68
N MET A 28 17.32 30.35 -16.70
CA MET A 28 17.07 29.22 -17.57
C MET A 28 18.23 29.09 -18.54
N LEU A 29 18.64 27.83 -18.79
CA LEU A 29 19.73 27.52 -19.70
C LEU A 29 19.28 27.56 -21.16
N GLU A 30 20.14 28.12 -22.02
CA GLU A 30 20.01 28.03 -23.45
C GLU A 30 20.29 26.58 -23.92
N PRO A 31 19.70 26.15 -25.06
CA PRO A 31 19.88 24.76 -25.55
C PRO A 31 21.34 24.34 -25.71
N GLN A 32 22.18 25.25 -26.16
CA GLN A 32 23.61 24.97 -26.37
C GLN A 32 24.35 24.84 -25.04
N GLU A 33 24.05 25.70 -24.04
CA GLU A 33 24.62 25.61 -22.71
C GLU A 33 24.20 24.33 -21.99
N GLU A 34 22.92 23.95 -22.12
CA GLU A 34 22.38 22.72 -21.56
C GLU A 34 23.13 21.50 -22.13
N PHE A 35 23.33 21.46 -23.47
CA PHE A 35 24.06 20.40 -24.14
C PHE A 35 25.53 20.33 -23.65
N MET A 36 26.23 21.45 -23.59
CA MET A 36 27.61 21.50 -23.14
C MET A 36 27.77 21.06 -21.68
N LEU A 37 26.88 21.50 -20.81
CA LEU A 37 26.88 21.10 -19.40
C LEU A 37 26.57 19.62 -19.21
N ALA A 38 25.58 19.09 -19.96
CA ALA A 38 25.23 17.68 -19.90
C ALA A 38 26.37 16.78 -20.43
N LYS A 39 27.01 17.17 -21.53
CA LYS A 39 28.16 16.46 -22.08
C LYS A 39 29.33 16.45 -21.10
N ARG A 40 29.64 17.61 -20.51
CA ARG A 40 30.71 17.75 -19.50
C ARG A 40 30.43 16.90 -18.25
N PHE A 41 29.16 16.81 -17.83
CA PHE A 41 28.77 15.94 -16.71
C PHE A 41 28.95 14.47 -17.07
N ASN A 42 28.53 14.04 -18.27
CA ASN A 42 28.62 12.64 -18.69
C ASN A 42 30.07 12.16 -18.87
N GLU A 43 30.93 13.01 -19.45
CA GLU A 43 32.32 12.66 -19.74
C GLU A 43 33.24 12.76 -18.51
N HIS A 44 33.04 13.79 -17.67
CA HIS A 44 33.97 14.12 -16.59
C HIS A 44 33.35 14.01 -15.18
N GLN A 45 32.07 13.63 -15.06
CA GLN A 45 31.34 13.58 -13.79
C GLN A 45 31.43 14.91 -13.02
N ASP A 46 31.44 16.05 -13.74
CA ASP A 46 31.59 17.37 -13.15
C ASP A 46 30.35 17.77 -12.34
N THR A 47 30.49 17.74 -11.03
CA THR A 47 29.43 18.10 -10.08
C THR A 47 28.94 19.54 -10.23
N THR A 48 29.82 20.47 -10.72
CA THR A 48 29.44 21.86 -10.94
C THR A 48 28.51 22.01 -12.13
N ALA A 49 28.72 21.21 -13.19
CA ALA A 49 27.84 21.14 -14.34
C ALA A 49 26.48 20.54 -13.95
N ALA A 50 26.49 19.44 -13.21
CA ALA A 50 25.24 18.83 -12.69
C ALA A 50 24.45 19.80 -11.82
N HIS A 51 25.12 20.55 -10.94
CA HIS A 51 24.48 21.53 -10.08
C HIS A 51 23.79 22.64 -10.88
N LYS A 52 24.42 23.15 -11.94
CA LYS A 52 23.80 24.14 -12.84
C LYS A 52 22.59 23.57 -13.56
N LEU A 53 22.67 22.33 -14.07
CA LEU A 53 21.54 21.66 -14.73
C LEU A 53 20.36 21.47 -13.78
N VAL A 54 20.59 21.06 -12.54
CA VAL A 54 19.53 20.88 -11.54
C VAL A 54 18.91 22.22 -11.14
N THR A 55 19.74 23.21 -10.76
CA THR A 55 19.23 24.50 -10.25
C THR A 55 18.41 25.28 -11.28
N SER A 56 18.76 25.22 -12.57
CA SER A 56 18.00 25.85 -13.64
C SER A 56 16.62 25.21 -13.87
N HIS A 57 16.41 23.95 -13.43
CA HIS A 57 15.16 23.21 -13.62
C HIS A 57 14.30 23.08 -12.35
N LEU A 58 14.72 23.64 -11.20
CA LEU A 58 13.92 23.60 -9.95
C LEU A 58 12.53 24.23 -10.10
N ARG A 59 12.41 25.27 -10.94
CA ARG A 59 11.12 25.89 -11.25
C ARG A 59 10.14 24.94 -11.95
N LEU A 60 10.67 24.04 -12.79
CA LEU A 60 9.87 23.01 -13.45
C LEU A 60 9.34 21.99 -12.42
N VAL A 61 10.18 21.58 -11.47
CA VAL A 61 9.77 20.69 -10.37
C VAL A 61 8.64 21.31 -9.55
N ALA A 62 8.81 22.56 -9.11
CA ALA A 62 7.80 23.27 -8.34
C ALA A 62 6.46 23.38 -9.10
N LYS A 63 6.52 23.70 -10.41
CA LYS A 63 5.33 23.75 -11.27
C LYS A 63 4.59 22.40 -11.36
N ILE A 64 5.33 21.30 -11.50
CA ILE A 64 4.75 19.96 -11.57
C ILE A 64 4.16 19.56 -10.21
N ALA A 65 4.92 19.79 -9.12
CA ALA A 65 4.52 19.45 -7.76
C ALA A 65 3.23 20.15 -7.33
N MET A 66 3.01 21.40 -7.74
CA MET A 66 1.78 22.13 -7.47
C MET A 66 0.53 21.45 -8.05
N GLY A 67 0.66 20.67 -9.11
CA GLY A 67 -0.42 19.86 -9.67
C GLY A 67 -0.88 18.71 -8.75
N TYR A 68 -0.06 18.37 -7.75
CA TYR A 68 -0.35 17.29 -6.78
C TYR A 68 -0.77 17.81 -5.39
N ARG A 69 -0.99 19.12 -5.24
CA ARG A 69 -1.40 19.72 -3.96
C ARG A 69 -2.70 19.14 -3.38
N GLY A 70 -3.60 18.66 -4.24
CA GLY A 70 -4.91 18.11 -3.84
C GLY A 70 -4.86 16.73 -3.13
N TYR A 71 -3.69 16.12 -2.96
CA TYR A 71 -3.55 14.83 -2.28
C TYR A 71 -3.32 14.93 -0.77
N GLY A 72 -3.34 16.14 -0.18
CA GLY A 72 -3.24 16.35 1.27
C GLY A 72 -1.83 16.19 1.85
N LEU A 73 -0.81 15.98 1.00
CA LEU A 73 0.59 15.89 1.45
C LEU A 73 1.26 17.26 1.52
N PRO A 74 2.24 17.46 2.43
CA PRO A 74 3.01 18.69 2.52
C PRO A 74 3.72 18.99 1.21
N ILE A 75 3.42 20.15 0.60
CA ILE A 75 3.92 20.50 -0.73
C ILE A 75 5.46 20.58 -0.78
N GLY A 76 6.09 20.94 0.33
CA GLY A 76 7.55 20.96 0.45
C GLY A 76 8.16 19.57 0.23
N GLU A 77 7.56 18.54 0.79
CA GLU A 77 8.01 17.16 0.63
C GLU A 77 7.79 16.66 -0.79
N VAL A 78 6.64 16.99 -1.40
CA VAL A 78 6.36 16.69 -2.81
C VAL A 78 7.39 17.32 -3.74
N ILE A 79 7.81 18.55 -3.47
CA ILE A 79 8.86 19.24 -4.22
C ILE A 79 10.20 18.54 -4.00
N SER A 80 10.54 18.17 -2.75
CA SER A 80 11.79 17.48 -2.42
C SER A 80 11.90 16.15 -3.17
N GLU A 81 10.86 15.37 -3.21
CA GLU A 81 10.82 14.12 -3.94
C GLU A 81 10.88 14.34 -5.47
N GLY A 82 10.22 15.38 -5.95
CA GLY A 82 10.36 15.83 -7.34
C GLY A 82 11.81 16.23 -7.70
N ASN A 83 12.54 16.85 -6.78
CA ASN A 83 13.97 17.18 -6.96
C ASN A 83 14.83 15.91 -7.04
N VAL A 84 14.50 14.86 -6.26
CA VAL A 84 15.16 13.54 -6.40
C VAL A 84 14.94 12.98 -7.80
N GLY A 85 13.70 13.04 -8.30
CA GLY A 85 13.39 12.65 -9.70
C GLY A 85 14.17 13.47 -10.73
N LEU A 86 14.31 14.79 -10.54
CA LEU A 86 15.12 15.63 -11.41
C LEU A 86 16.60 15.22 -11.40
N MET A 87 17.17 14.95 -10.21
CA MET A 87 18.56 14.50 -10.11
C MET A 87 18.80 13.15 -10.82
N GLN A 88 17.83 12.24 -10.73
CA GLN A 88 17.87 10.97 -11.48
C GLN A 88 17.81 11.21 -12.99
N ALA A 89 16.97 12.14 -13.44
CA ALA A 89 16.91 12.54 -14.84
C ALA A 89 18.26 13.09 -15.34
N VAL A 90 18.89 14.00 -14.60
CA VAL A 90 20.20 14.57 -14.95
C VAL A 90 21.25 13.49 -15.07
N LYS A 91 21.29 12.50 -14.18
CA LYS A 91 22.25 11.38 -14.22
C LYS A 91 22.11 10.48 -15.46
N LYS A 92 20.89 10.37 -15.99
CA LYS A 92 20.58 9.46 -17.12
C LYS A 92 20.31 10.20 -18.43
N PHE A 93 20.51 11.51 -18.43
CA PHE A 93 20.24 12.32 -19.62
C PHE A 93 21.35 12.16 -20.68
N GLU A 94 20.93 11.85 -21.91
CA GLU A 94 21.79 11.74 -23.08
C GLU A 94 21.52 12.92 -24.02
N PRO A 95 22.40 13.97 -24.01
CA PRO A 95 22.14 15.16 -24.82
C PRO A 95 22.24 14.91 -26.32
N GLU A 96 22.93 13.86 -26.75
CA GLU A 96 23.11 13.50 -28.15
C GLU A 96 21.83 13.07 -28.85
N ARG A 97 20.80 12.68 -28.10
CA ARG A 97 19.47 12.36 -28.65
C ARG A 97 18.70 13.58 -29.17
N GLY A 98 19.20 14.79 -28.97
CA GLY A 98 18.59 16.03 -29.50
C GLY A 98 17.36 16.52 -28.73
N PHE A 99 16.97 15.89 -27.62
CA PHE A 99 15.86 16.35 -26.77
C PHE A 99 16.33 17.27 -25.65
N ARG A 100 15.44 18.18 -25.23
CA ARG A 100 15.68 19.04 -24.08
C ARG A 100 15.58 18.28 -22.76
N LEU A 101 16.49 18.61 -21.82
CA LEU A 101 16.45 18.04 -20.47
C LEU A 101 15.07 18.23 -19.79
N ALA A 102 14.45 19.37 -19.96
CA ALA A 102 13.12 19.66 -19.41
C ALA A 102 12.07 18.59 -19.82
N THR A 103 12.07 18.18 -21.09
CA THR A 103 11.13 17.17 -21.61
C THR A 103 11.39 15.79 -21.00
N TYR A 104 12.65 15.41 -20.90
CA TYR A 104 13.07 14.14 -20.30
C TYR A 104 12.83 14.12 -18.79
N ALA A 105 13.24 15.17 -18.09
CA ALA A 105 13.10 15.30 -16.64
C ALA A 105 11.63 15.30 -16.17
N MET A 106 10.71 15.83 -16.98
CA MET A 106 9.28 15.84 -16.65
C MET A 106 8.74 14.45 -16.34
N TRP A 107 9.19 13.40 -17.04
CA TRP A 107 8.78 12.02 -16.79
C TRP A 107 9.31 11.50 -15.45
N TRP A 108 10.59 11.76 -15.16
CA TRP A 108 11.23 11.36 -13.91
C TRP A 108 10.64 12.07 -12.70
N ILE A 109 10.42 13.38 -12.81
CA ILE A 109 9.80 14.19 -11.76
C ILE A 109 8.40 13.67 -11.45
N LYS A 110 7.56 13.45 -12.48
CA LYS A 110 6.22 12.90 -12.29
C LYS A 110 6.25 11.51 -11.68
N ALA A 111 7.15 10.64 -12.11
CA ALA A 111 7.27 9.29 -11.59
C ALA A 111 7.64 9.30 -10.10
N ALA A 112 8.65 10.10 -9.70
CA ALA A 112 9.07 10.23 -8.32
C ALA A 112 7.94 10.79 -7.42
N ILE A 113 7.28 11.86 -7.86
CA ILE A 113 6.15 12.44 -7.13
C ILE A 113 5.00 11.43 -7.00
N GLN A 114 4.64 10.74 -8.07
CA GLN A 114 3.55 9.76 -8.03
C GLN A 114 3.87 8.57 -7.11
N GLU A 115 5.11 8.11 -7.12
CA GLU A 115 5.55 7.05 -6.22
C GLU A 115 5.48 7.50 -4.76
N TYR A 116 5.95 8.70 -4.46
CA TYR A 116 5.86 9.30 -3.13
C TYR A 116 4.40 9.44 -2.67
N VAL A 117 3.52 10.00 -3.52
CA VAL A 117 2.10 10.14 -3.21
C VAL A 117 1.46 8.79 -2.87
N LEU A 118 1.68 7.76 -3.69
CA LEU A 118 1.11 6.42 -3.44
C LEU A 118 1.62 5.78 -2.15
N ARG A 119 2.85 6.09 -1.75
CA ARG A 119 3.47 5.55 -0.53
C ARG A 119 3.00 6.27 0.74
N SER A 120 2.78 7.59 0.65
CA SER A 120 2.58 8.45 1.82
C SER A 120 1.15 8.93 2.03
N TRP A 121 0.23 8.63 1.09
CA TRP A 121 -1.15 9.11 1.15
C TRP A 121 -1.99 8.39 2.22
N SER A 122 -1.75 7.11 2.47
CA SER A 122 -2.47 6.29 3.45
C SER A 122 -1.50 5.37 4.21
N LEU A 123 -1.83 5.00 5.44
CA LEU A 123 -1.10 4.02 6.24
C LEU A 123 -1.10 2.65 5.58
N VAL A 124 -2.20 2.29 4.92
CA VAL A 124 -2.31 1.04 4.14
C VAL A 124 -1.79 1.29 2.73
N LYS A 125 -0.72 0.57 2.36
CA LYS A 125 -0.11 0.69 1.03
C LYS A 125 -1.12 0.44 -0.09
N MET A 126 -1.25 1.42 -0.98
CA MET A 126 -2.12 1.36 -2.15
C MET A 126 -1.34 1.38 -3.46
N GLY A 127 -2.04 1.00 -4.56
CA GLY A 127 -1.48 1.15 -5.90
C GLY A 127 -0.41 0.14 -6.24
N THR A 128 -0.57 -1.13 -5.85
CA THR A 128 0.35 -2.21 -6.19
C THR A 128 0.28 -2.60 -7.67
N THR A 129 -0.91 -2.53 -8.29
CA THR A 129 -1.10 -2.85 -9.71
C THR A 129 -1.17 -1.60 -10.60
N ALA A 130 -0.92 -1.78 -11.90
CA ALA A 130 -1.02 -0.69 -12.87
C ALA A 130 -2.44 -0.09 -12.94
N ASN A 131 -3.47 -0.92 -12.83
CA ASN A 131 -4.87 -0.50 -12.80
C ASN A 131 -5.19 0.35 -11.57
N GLN A 132 -4.73 -0.07 -10.39
CA GLN A 132 -4.93 0.69 -9.16
C GLN A 132 -4.25 2.06 -9.22
N LYS A 133 -3.03 2.14 -9.76
CA LYS A 133 -2.33 3.42 -9.98
C LYS A 133 -3.12 4.32 -10.92
N ARG A 134 -3.62 3.76 -12.03
CA ARG A 134 -4.45 4.50 -13.01
C ARG A 134 -5.73 5.02 -12.38
N LEU A 135 -6.42 4.19 -11.60
CA LEU A 135 -7.62 4.57 -10.86
C LEU A 135 -7.33 5.67 -9.85
N PHE A 136 -6.33 5.50 -9.00
CA PHE A 136 -5.98 6.46 -7.96
C PHE A 136 -5.81 7.89 -8.49
N PHE A 137 -5.06 8.06 -9.59
CA PHE A 137 -4.80 9.39 -10.15
C PHE A 137 -5.91 9.94 -11.03
N ASN A 138 -6.77 9.11 -11.59
CA ASN A 138 -7.79 9.55 -12.55
C ASN A 138 -9.22 9.53 -12.01
N LEU A 139 -9.53 8.70 -11.00
CA LEU A 139 -10.90 8.51 -10.51
C LEU A 139 -11.50 9.83 -10.01
N ARG A 140 -10.77 10.59 -9.19
CA ARG A 140 -11.24 11.88 -8.65
C ARG A 140 -11.57 12.89 -9.76
N LYS A 141 -10.72 12.94 -10.80
CA LYS A 141 -10.95 13.81 -11.97
C LYS A 141 -12.16 13.36 -12.79
N LEU A 142 -12.38 12.07 -12.94
CA LEU A 142 -13.53 11.52 -13.64
C LEU A 142 -14.81 11.74 -12.85
N LYS A 143 -14.81 11.51 -11.52
CA LYS A 143 -15.95 11.82 -10.65
C LYS A 143 -16.40 13.29 -10.83
N GLY A 144 -15.48 14.24 -10.84
CA GLY A 144 -15.78 15.64 -11.07
C GLY A 144 -16.39 15.93 -12.45
N ARG A 145 -15.97 15.20 -13.50
CA ARG A 145 -16.53 15.34 -14.85
C ARG A 145 -17.94 14.76 -15.00
N ILE A 146 -18.21 13.66 -14.33
CA ILE A 146 -19.51 12.95 -14.36
C ILE A 146 -20.50 13.61 -13.38
N ARG A 147 -20.07 14.67 -12.65
CA ARG A 147 -20.83 15.32 -11.58
C ARG A 147 -21.24 14.36 -10.45
N ALA A 148 -20.50 13.29 -10.26
CA ALA A 148 -20.62 12.42 -9.10
C ALA A 148 -19.90 13.09 -7.91
N LEU A 149 -20.51 14.16 -7.38
CA LEU A 149 -19.92 15.00 -6.32
C LEU A 149 -20.16 14.45 -4.92
N ASP A 150 -21.05 13.46 -4.79
CA ASP A 150 -21.32 12.82 -3.51
C ASP A 150 -20.13 11.95 -3.09
N ASP A 151 -19.72 12.09 -1.83
CA ASP A 151 -18.64 11.29 -1.23
C ASP A 151 -19.06 9.82 -0.94
N GLY A 152 -20.29 9.45 -1.30
CA GLY A 152 -20.84 8.11 -1.16
C GLY A 152 -20.43 7.11 -2.25
N ASP A 153 -21.09 5.97 -2.21
CA ASP A 153 -20.92 4.91 -3.23
C ASP A 153 -21.40 5.40 -4.61
N LEU A 154 -20.62 5.04 -5.64
CA LEU A 154 -20.95 5.39 -7.02
C LEU A 154 -22.17 4.60 -7.51
N LYS A 155 -23.03 5.21 -8.32
CA LYS A 155 -24.13 4.53 -8.99
C LYS A 155 -23.60 3.51 -10.02
N PRO A 156 -24.33 2.42 -10.29
CA PRO A 156 -23.88 1.37 -11.23
C PRO A 156 -23.50 1.92 -12.61
N ASP A 157 -24.28 2.88 -13.14
CA ASP A 157 -24.02 3.50 -14.45
C ASP A 157 -22.71 4.30 -14.46
N GLN A 158 -22.41 4.99 -13.35
CA GLN A 158 -21.17 5.75 -13.18
C GLN A 158 -19.96 4.83 -13.06
N VAL A 159 -20.12 3.70 -12.36
CA VAL A 159 -19.06 2.68 -12.25
C VAL A 159 -18.74 2.10 -13.64
N GLU A 160 -19.76 1.81 -14.45
CA GLU A 160 -19.61 1.29 -15.80
C GLU A 160 -18.90 2.28 -16.73
N GLU A 161 -19.29 3.55 -16.68
CA GLU A 161 -18.65 4.61 -17.46
C GLU A 161 -17.16 4.78 -17.09
N ILE A 162 -16.84 4.77 -15.80
CA ILE A 162 -15.45 4.89 -15.31
C ILE A 162 -14.65 3.65 -15.70
N ALA A 163 -15.20 2.45 -15.51
CA ALA A 163 -14.55 1.19 -15.85
C ALA A 163 -14.18 1.13 -17.34
N THR A 164 -15.11 1.53 -18.21
CA THR A 164 -14.89 1.59 -19.65
C THR A 164 -13.83 2.64 -20.02
N LYS A 165 -13.90 3.87 -19.47
CA LYS A 165 -12.94 4.93 -19.77
C LYS A 165 -11.51 4.63 -19.33
N LEU A 166 -11.35 3.92 -18.23
CA LEU A 166 -10.04 3.57 -17.69
C LEU A 166 -9.57 2.19 -18.06
N ASN A 167 -10.41 1.39 -18.72
CA ASN A 167 -10.15 -0.01 -19.06
C ASN A 167 -9.72 -0.82 -17.82
N VAL A 168 -10.61 -0.85 -16.82
CA VAL A 168 -10.44 -1.55 -15.53
C VAL A 168 -11.72 -2.27 -15.15
N SER A 169 -11.69 -3.20 -14.21
CA SER A 169 -12.88 -3.92 -13.76
C SER A 169 -13.81 -3.00 -12.92
N LYS A 170 -15.11 -3.30 -12.92
CA LYS A 170 -16.12 -2.57 -12.10
C LYS A 170 -15.82 -2.72 -10.60
N GLU A 171 -15.36 -3.88 -10.20
CA GLU A 171 -14.97 -4.19 -8.81
C GLU A 171 -13.78 -3.35 -8.33
N GLU A 172 -12.76 -3.19 -9.20
CA GLU A 172 -11.61 -2.32 -8.91
C GLU A 172 -12.03 -0.85 -8.74
N VAL A 173 -13.01 -0.38 -9.53
CA VAL A 173 -13.54 0.99 -9.40
C VAL A 173 -14.24 1.18 -8.06
N VAL A 174 -15.13 0.26 -7.66
CA VAL A 174 -15.85 0.31 -6.37
C VAL A 174 -14.87 0.23 -5.20
N SER A 175 -13.94 -0.73 -5.23
CA SER A 175 -12.92 -0.89 -4.20
C SER A 175 -12.06 0.37 -4.05
N MET A 176 -11.62 0.97 -5.17
CA MET A 176 -10.82 2.19 -5.14
C MET A 176 -11.63 3.40 -4.66
N ASN A 177 -12.91 3.50 -5.02
CA ASN A 177 -13.77 4.58 -4.54
C ASN A 177 -13.90 4.57 -3.01
N ARG A 178 -14.10 3.40 -2.40
CA ARG A 178 -14.18 3.25 -0.95
C ARG A 178 -12.85 3.59 -0.25
N ARG A 179 -11.71 3.21 -0.85
CA ARG A 179 -10.38 3.54 -0.31
C ARG A 179 -10.05 5.02 -0.40
N LEU A 180 -10.55 5.73 -1.42
CA LEU A 180 -10.30 7.16 -1.60
C LEU A 180 -11.05 8.06 -0.62
N SER A 181 -11.99 7.52 0.19
CA SER A 181 -12.60 8.25 1.29
C SER A 181 -11.61 8.57 2.42
N GLY A 182 -10.44 7.92 2.42
CA GLY A 182 -9.37 8.14 3.39
C GLY A 182 -9.47 7.25 4.63
N ASP A 183 -8.45 7.36 5.46
CA ASP A 183 -8.38 6.66 6.74
C ASP A 183 -9.21 7.40 7.79
N ALA A 184 -10.04 6.70 8.55
CA ALA A 184 -10.80 7.27 9.67
C ALA A 184 -9.99 7.15 10.96
N SER A 185 -9.98 8.19 11.78
CA SER A 185 -9.34 8.14 13.10
C SER A 185 -10.23 7.39 14.09
N LEU A 186 -9.68 6.38 14.75
CA LEU A 186 -10.35 5.66 15.84
C LEU A 186 -10.55 6.53 17.09
N ASN A 187 -9.73 7.56 17.24
CA ASN A 187 -9.85 8.53 18.31
C ASN A 187 -10.84 9.67 18.00
N ALA A 188 -11.56 9.58 16.88
CA ALA A 188 -12.60 10.55 16.58
C ALA A 188 -13.75 10.38 17.57
N PRO A 189 -14.24 11.47 18.20
CA PRO A 189 -15.34 11.39 19.15
C PRO A 189 -16.62 10.97 18.44
N ILE A 190 -17.31 10.01 19.02
CA ILE A 190 -18.67 9.67 18.60
C ILE A 190 -19.56 10.77 19.18
N ARG A 191 -20.37 11.41 18.33
CA ARG A 191 -21.38 12.36 18.77
C ARG A 191 -22.49 11.60 19.53
N ALA A 192 -22.25 11.30 20.78
CA ALA A 192 -23.29 10.89 21.69
C ALA A 192 -23.93 12.14 22.31
N SER A 193 -25.23 12.07 22.59
CA SER A 193 -25.99 13.10 23.30
C SER A 193 -25.28 13.51 24.59
N GLU A 194 -25.42 14.79 24.95
CA GLU A 194 -24.89 15.49 26.13
C GLU A 194 -24.38 14.58 27.27
N GLY A 195 -23.06 14.41 27.38
CA GLY A 195 -22.39 13.88 28.56
C GLY A 195 -21.42 12.71 28.40
N GLU A 196 -21.48 11.93 27.34
CA GLU A 196 -20.56 10.82 27.14
C GLU A 196 -19.70 11.05 25.84
N SER A 197 -18.44 11.37 26.07
CA SER A 197 -17.45 11.44 24.97
C SER A 197 -16.79 10.07 24.80
N GLY A 198 -17.44 9.15 24.11
CA GLY A 198 -16.80 7.90 23.65
C GLY A 198 -16.06 8.12 22.33
N GLU A 199 -14.98 7.40 22.15
CA GLU A 199 -14.22 7.32 20.89
C GLU A 199 -14.66 6.08 20.10
N TRP A 200 -14.46 6.09 18.77
CA TRP A 200 -14.71 4.90 17.95
C TRP A 200 -13.90 3.68 18.40
N GLN A 201 -12.75 3.90 19.00
CA GLN A 201 -11.90 2.87 19.57
C GLN A 201 -12.60 2.06 20.66
N ASP A 202 -13.43 2.70 21.48
CA ASP A 202 -14.13 2.06 22.62
C ASP A 202 -15.18 1.03 22.15
N TRP A 203 -15.58 1.09 20.89
CA TRP A 203 -16.59 0.20 20.29
C TRP A 203 -15.97 -1.00 19.57
N LEU A 204 -14.65 -1.05 19.48
CA LEU A 204 -13.97 -2.18 18.86
C LEU A 204 -13.95 -3.36 19.83
N VAL A 205 -14.58 -4.44 19.43
CA VAL A 205 -14.58 -5.71 20.16
C VAL A 205 -13.49 -6.59 19.55
N ASP A 206 -12.71 -7.24 20.40
CA ASP A 206 -11.74 -8.25 19.97
C ASP A 206 -12.49 -9.52 19.55
N ASP A 207 -12.21 -10.01 18.35
CA ASP A 207 -12.80 -11.26 17.81
C ASP A 207 -12.14 -12.53 18.38
N HIS A 208 -11.05 -12.39 19.16
CA HIS A 208 -10.41 -13.52 19.79
C HIS A 208 -11.20 -13.98 21.02
N ALA A 209 -11.22 -15.30 21.23
CA ALA A 209 -11.82 -15.87 22.45
C ALA A 209 -11.20 -15.27 23.72
N SER A 210 -12.01 -15.01 24.72
CA SER A 210 -11.53 -14.50 26.00
C SER A 210 -10.61 -15.50 26.69
N GLN A 211 -9.76 -15.04 27.61
CA GLN A 211 -8.91 -15.93 28.39
C GLN A 211 -9.72 -16.98 29.16
N GLU A 212 -10.91 -16.61 29.62
CA GLU A 212 -11.85 -17.50 30.31
C GLU A 212 -12.35 -18.59 29.36
N GLU A 213 -12.84 -18.24 28.16
CA GLU A 213 -13.27 -19.21 27.16
C GLU A 213 -12.15 -20.15 26.76
N THR A 214 -10.96 -19.63 26.52
CA THR A 214 -9.78 -20.43 26.16
C THR A 214 -9.43 -21.43 27.27
N LEU A 215 -9.50 -20.99 28.55
CA LEU A 215 -9.21 -21.86 29.69
C LEU A 215 -10.28 -22.94 29.85
N ILE A 216 -11.55 -22.59 29.71
CA ILE A 216 -12.66 -23.55 29.75
C ILE A 216 -12.50 -24.61 28.67
N GLU A 217 -12.24 -24.21 27.43
CA GLU A 217 -12.02 -25.14 26.32
C GLU A 217 -10.83 -26.07 26.55
N GLN A 218 -9.73 -25.55 27.11
CA GLN A 218 -8.53 -26.34 27.45
C GLN A 218 -8.84 -27.34 28.56
N ASP A 219 -9.49 -26.92 29.66
CA ASP A 219 -9.82 -27.81 30.78
C ASP A 219 -10.81 -28.91 30.36
N GLU A 220 -11.82 -28.55 29.55
CA GLU A 220 -12.73 -29.56 28.97
C GLU A 220 -11.99 -30.55 28.04
N ALA A 221 -11.09 -30.05 27.20
CA ALA A 221 -10.33 -30.92 26.29
C ALA A 221 -9.41 -31.87 27.08
N ASP A 222 -8.76 -31.38 28.12
CA ASP A 222 -7.89 -32.20 28.97
C ASP A 222 -8.69 -33.21 29.80
N SER A 223 -9.84 -32.81 30.32
CA SER A 223 -10.78 -33.72 30.98
C SER A 223 -11.26 -34.85 30.06
N ARG A 224 -11.66 -34.51 28.83
CA ARG A 224 -12.05 -35.49 27.82
C ARG A 224 -10.91 -36.42 27.42
N ARG A 225 -9.67 -35.88 27.29
CA ARG A 225 -8.48 -36.70 27.02
C ARG A 225 -8.17 -37.64 28.18
N ALA A 226 -8.28 -37.20 29.43
CA ALA A 226 -8.08 -38.00 30.62
C ALA A 226 -9.12 -39.14 30.68
N MET A 227 -10.40 -38.84 30.46
CA MET A 227 -11.46 -39.85 30.42
C MET A 227 -11.21 -40.88 29.31
N LEU A 228 -10.85 -40.42 28.10
CA LEU A 228 -10.53 -41.28 26.97
C LEU A 228 -9.34 -42.22 27.32
N LYS A 229 -8.25 -41.66 27.89
CA LYS A 229 -7.07 -42.40 28.28
C LYS A 229 -7.41 -43.49 29.35
N ASN A 230 -8.25 -43.13 30.31
CA ASN A 230 -8.71 -44.08 31.33
C ASN A 230 -9.58 -45.19 30.72
N ALA A 231 -10.53 -44.84 29.84
CA ALA A 231 -11.35 -45.83 29.15
C ALA A 231 -10.53 -46.76 28.25
N MET A 232 -9.55 -46.24 27.54
CA MET A 232 -8.63 -47.05 26.73
C MET A 232 -7.73 -47.99 27.59
N GLY A 233 -7.49 -47.62 28.83
CA GLY A 233 -6.76 -48.48 29.77
C GLY A 233 -7.53 -49.75 30.17
N THR A 234 -8.85 -49.79 29.99
CA THR A 234 -9.69 -50.96 30.27
C THR A 234 -9.81 -51.92 29.08
N LEU A 235 -9.38 -51.49 27.88
CA LEU A 235 -9.44 -52.30 26.66
C LEU A 235 -8.24 -53.22 26.56
N ASN A 236 -8.48 -54.43 25.95
CA ASN A 236 -7.41 -55.32 25.56
C ASN A 236 -6.55 -54.71 24.46
N ASP A 237 -5.28 -55.15 24.32
CA ASP A 237 -4.34 -54.59 23.32
C ASP A 237 -4.91 -54.63 21.89
N ARG A 238 -5.64 -55.66 21.54
CA ARG A 238 -6.31 -55.77 20.23
C ARG A 238 -7.42 -54.77 20.07
N GLU A 239 -8.29 -54.64 21.04
CA GLU A 239 -9.40 -53.70 21.05
C GLU A 239 -8.88 -52.25 21.00
N ARG A 240 -7.87 -51.96 21.78
CA ARG A 240 -7.19 -50.65 21.80
C ARG A 240 -6.65 -50.32 20.41
N ARG A 241 -5.92 -51.21 19.77
CA ARG A 241 -5.34 -50.99 18.45
C ARG A 241 -6.40 -50.79 17.37
N ILE A 242 -7.48 -51.56 17.41
CA ILE A 242 -8.63 -51.38 16.49
C ILE A 242 -9.27 -50.00 16.69
N PHE A 243 -9.48 -49.61 17.94
CA PHE A 243 -10.11 -48.35 18.27
C PHE A 243 -9.23 -47.15 17.84
N GLU A 244 -7.92 -47.18 18.13
CA GLU A 244 -6.93 -46.18 17.73
C GLU A 244 -6.92 -46.02 16.20
N ALA A 245 -6.81 -47.11 15.46
CA ALA A 245 -6.70 -47.09 14.01
C ALA A 245 -8.00 -46.60 13.31
N ARG A 246 -9.13 -46.75 13.99
CA ARG A 246 -10.44 -46.40 13.37
C ARG A 246 -11.04 -45.07 13.84
N ARG A 247 -10.74 -44.66 15.09
CA ARG A 247 -11.42 -43.53 15.71
C ARG A 247 -10.50 -42.36 16.07
N LEU A 248 -9.22 -42.64 16.25
CA LEU A 248 -8.24 -41.64 16.69
C LEU A 248 -7.24 -41.28 15.58
N ALA A 249 -7.11 -42.11 14.55
CA ALA A 249 -6.26 -41.79 13.41
C ALA A 249 -6.92 -40.75 12.50
N GLU A 250 -6.15 -39.82 11.95
CA GLU A 250 -6.61 -38.83 10.96
C GLU A 250 -7.16 -39.51 9.70
N ASP A 251 -6.46 -40.56 9.23
CA ASP A 251 -6.92 -41.43 8.14
C ASP A 251 -7.37 -42.79 8.72
N PRO A 252 -8.69 -43.02 8.88
CA PRO A 252 -9.20 -44.29 9.49
C PRO A 252 -8.90 -45.48 8.62
N VAL A 253 -8.26 -46.48 9.20
CA VAL A 253 -7.97 -47.78 8.55
C VAL A 253 -9.28 -48.53 8.24
N THR A 254 -9.36 -49.23 7.10
CA THR A 254 -10.55 -49.95 6.68
C THR A 254 -10.78 -51.21 7.51
N LEU A 255 -12.05 -51.69 7.57
CA LEU A 255 -12.38 -52.94 8.26
C LEU A 255 -11.73 -54.14 7.62
N GLU A 256 -11.42 -54.10 6.33
CA GLU A 256 -10.76 -55.15 5.57
C GLU A 256 -9.29 -55.26 5.97
N GLU A 257 -8.59 -54.14 6.05
CA GLU A 257 -7.18 -54.12 6.47
C GLU A 257 -7.02 -54.63 7.91
N LEU A 258 -7.85 -54.16 8.84
CA LEU A 258 -7.85 -54.61 10.22
C LEU A 258 -8.24 -56.10 10.36
N SER A 259 -9.15 -56.59 9.53
CA SER A 259 -9.54 -58.00 9.48
C SER A 259 -8.35 -58.87 9.05
N THR A 260 -7.53 -58.41 8.12
CA THR A 260 -6.33 -59.07 7.65
C THR A 260 -5.18 -58.97 8.69
N GLU A 261 -5.04 -57.81 9.36
CA GLU A 261 -4.00 -57.60 10.42
C GLU A 261 -4.21 -58.53 11.61
N PHE A 262 -5.45 -58.77 12.03
CA PHE A 262 -5.80 -59.54 13.21
C PHE A 262 -6.31 -60.98 12.93
N ASP A 263 -6.37 -61.37 11.70
CA ASP A 263 -6.93 -62.66 11.23
C ASP A 263 -8.31 -63.00 11.84
N ILE A 264 -9.22 -62.00 11.76
CA ILE A 264 -10.62 -62.13 12.22
C ILE A 264 -11.57 -61.58 11.16
N SER A 265 -12.84 -62.06 11.22
CA SER A 265 -13.85 -61.60 10.25
C SER A 265 -14.14 -60.08 10.37
N ARG A 266 -14.47 -59.43 9.24
CA ARG A 266 -14.91 -58.02 9.20
C ARG A 266 -16.00 -57.70 10.21
N GLU A 267 -16.97 -58.63 10.35
CA GLU A 267 -18.09 -58.45 11.26
C GLU A 267 -17.61 -58.47 12.73
N ARG A 268 -16.58 -59.25 13.04
CA ARG A 268 -15.99 -59.25 14.38
C ARG A 268 -15.19 -57.98 14.69
N VAL A 269 -14.49 -57.43 13.71
CA VAL A 269 -13.86 -56.08 13.86
C VAL A 269 -14.89 -55.01 14.09
N ARG A 270 -16.10 -55.12 13.46
CA ARG A 270 -17.19 -54.17 13.64
C ARG A 270 -17.84 -54.26 15.01
N GLN A 271 -17.90 -55.45 15.59
CA GLN A 271 -18.50 -55.69 16.93
C GLN A 271 -17.59 -55.23 18.07
N ILE A 272 -16.31 -55.14 17.84
CA ILE A 272 -15.32 -54.58 18.76
C ILE A 272 -15.37 -53.06 18.66
#